data_f6832c8b2d82f93d80c1a4dd4746c3e8
#
_entry.id   f6832c8b2d82f93d80c1a4dd4746c3e8
#
_cell.length_a   1.000
_cell.length_b   1.000
_cell.length_c   1.000
_cell.angle_alpha   90.00
_cell.angle_beta   90.00
_cell.angle_gamma   90.00
#
_symmetry.space_group_name_H-M   'P 1'
#
loop_
_entity.id
_entity.type
_entity.pdbx_description
1 polymer ?
#
loop_
_entity_poly.entity_id
_entity_poly.type
_entity_poly.pdbx_seq_one_letter_code
_entity_poly.pdbx_strand_id
1 'polypeptide(L)'
;MGRKREPDRNFDRGGRSFYFFDFDDNIAFLSTPIFVFHKKTGEPLALSSGEYAQFKNSIGEYGKYANYEFIYGPDGSFQSFRDKNIRFYKRLFGETEDFEKDIENALSYPDFDWKGPSWNCFYHAVFNKRPISLITARGHRPSTIVRGVQRFVDHGFLPNTPNYLSLFPVSNEETQMSLTGSYEEGVDVARLKQLAIRKSVEQAFEKYGENPYHRFGMSDDDPQNLELIIEEMASLKKELPQNSFFVISTHGGSMVKREIFSDHTIDSVIPDRAEQLSLL
;
A
#
# COMPACT_ATOMS: atom_id res chain seq x y z
N MET A 1 -16.79 -27.20 8.24
CA MET A 1 -17.15 -26.12 9.21
C MET A 1 -16.51 -24.83 8.71
N GLY A 2 -17.29 -23.75 8.52
CA GLY A 2 -16.73 -22.46 8.08
C GLY A 2 -15.85 -21.84 9.19
N ARG A 3 -14.74 -21.22 8.82
CA ARG A 3 -13.89 -20.46 9.74
C ARG A 3 -14.71 -19.38 10.44
N LYS A 4 -14.64 -19.29 11.77
CA LYS A 4 -15.32 -18.23 12.54
C LYS A 4 -14.43 -16.98 12.56
N ARG A 5 -15.07 -15.79 12.60
CA ARG A 5 -14.35 -14.53 12.82
C ARG A 5 -13.76 -14.51 14.22
N GLU A 6 -12.57 -13.96 14.30
CA GLU A 6 -11.85 -13.75 15.54
C GLU A 6 -12.11 -12.32 16.06
N PRO A 7 -12.35 -12.14 17.37
CA PRO A 7 -12.43 -10.79 17.94
C PRO A 7 -11.07 -10.08 17.86
N ASP A 8 -11.05 -8.75 18.00
CA ASP A 8 -9.81 -7.99 18.20
C ASP A 8 -9.13 -8.43 19.49
N ARG A 9 -7.79 -8.37 19.57
CA ARG A 9 -7.03 -8.75 20.77
C ARG A 9 -7.48 -8.04 22.04
N ASN A 10 -7.87 -6.77 21.90
CA ASN A 10 -8.30 -5.90 23.01
C ASN A 10 -9.82 -5.62 22.95
N PHE A 11 -10.59 -6.51 22.35
CA PHE A 11 -12.02 -6.31 22.14
C PHE A 11 -12.79 -6.13 23.45
N ASP A 12 -12.45 -6.90 24.46
CA ASP A 12 -13.00 -6.83 25.81
C ASP A 12 -12.77 -5.49 26.53
N ARG A 13 -11.75 -4.74 26.08
CA ARG A 13 -11.40 -3.39 26.53
C ARG A 13 -11.88 -2.29 25.58
N GLY A 14 -12.69 -2.64 24.56
CA GLY A 14 -13.16 -1.73 23.52
C GLY A 14 -12.09 -1.37 22.47
N GLY A 15 -10.90 -1.98 22.56
CA GLY A 15 -9.81 -1.75 21.60
C GLY A 15 -10.09 -2.40 20.25
N ARG A 16 -9.50 -1.84 19.21
CA ARG A 16 -9.54 -2.35 17.82
C ARG A 16 -8.15 -2.40 17.22
N SER A 17 -7.98 -3.29 16.25
CA SER A 17 -6.77 -3.39 15.43
C SER A 17 -7.03 -2.75 14.06
N PHE A 18 -6.24 -1.77 13.70
CA PHE A 18 -6.28 -1.03 12.44
C PHE A 18 -5.09 -1.46 11.59
N TYR A 19 -5.38 -1.92 10.38
CA TYR A 19 -4.39 -2.47 9.46
C TYR A 19 -4.15 -1.51 8.32
N PHE A 20 -2.93 -1.00 8.19
CA PHE A 20 -2.50 -0.16 7.10
C PHE A 20 -1.57 -0.96 6.18
N PHE A 21 -1.75 -0.86 4.89
CA PHE A 21 -0.96 -1.61 3.91
C PHE A 21 -0.51 -0.71 2.77
N ASP A 22 0.74 -0.86 2.37
CA ASP A 22 1.10 -0.62 0.98
C ASP A 22 0.49 -1.70 0.09
N PHE A 23 0.41 -1.44 -1.22
CA PHE A 23 -0.28 -2.36 -2.13
C PHE A 23 0.70 -3.15 -3.01
N ASP A 24 1.49 -2.43 -3.82
CA ASP A 24 2.40 -3.02 -4.79
C ASP A 24 3.55 -3.73 -4.07
N ASP A 25 3.93 -4.90 -4.58
CA ASP A 25 5.00 -5.76 -4.04
C ASP A 25 4.81 -6.16 -2.56
N ASN A 26 3.77 -5.65 -1.91
CA ASN A 26 3.41 -5.95 -0.52
C ASN A 26 2.13 -6.80 -0.39
N ILE A 27 0.96 -6.35 -0.90
CA ILE A 27 -0.26 -7.17 -0.97
C ILE A 27 -0.23 -8.05 -2.20
N ALA A 28 0.14 -7.49 -3.36
CA ALA A 28 0.16 -8.20 -4.63
C ALA A 28 1.35 -7.77 -5.49
N PHE A 29 1.95 -8.74 -6.17
CA PHE A 29 2.91 -8.49 -7.24
C PHE A 29 2.14 -8.19 -8.52
N LEU A 30 2.27 -6.97 -9.02
CA LEU A 30 1.63 -6.53 -10.24
C LEU A 30 2.67 -6.24 -11.33
N SER A 31 2.28 -6.43 -12.58
CA SER A 31 3.14 -6.19 -13.74
C SER A 31 3.02 -4.78 -14.30
N THR A 32 2.57 -3.82 -13.50
CA THR A 32 2.42 -2.41 -13.93
C THR A 32 3.77 -1.86 -14.42
N PRO A 33 3.91 -1.45 -15.68
CA PRO A 33 5.20 -0.97 -16.20
C PRO A 33 5.50 0.45 -15.73
N ILE A 34 6.77 0.69 -15.46
CA ILE A 34 7.35 2.02 -15.28
C ILE A 34 8.15 2.34 -16.54
N PHE A 35 7.91 3.51 -17.15
CA PHE A 35 8.59 3.88 -18.39
C PHE A 35 9.78 4.80 -18.11
N VAL A 36 10.87 4.56 -18.80
CA VAL A 36 11.98 5.51 -18.91
C VAL A 36 12.15 5.88 -20.38
N PHE A 37 12.54 7.11 -20.64
CA PHE A 37 12.58 7.67 -21.98
C PHE A 37 14.01 7.91 -22.40
N HIS A 38 14.37 7.50 -23.62
CA HIS A 38 15.73 7.70 -24.12
C HIS A 38 15.98 9.19 -24.40
N LYS A 39 16.98 9.78 -23.74
CA LYS A 39 17.30 11.23 -23.76
C LYS A 39 17.40 11.87 -25.15
N LYS A 40 17.80 11.11 -26.17
CA LYS A 40 17.99 11.64 -27.54
C LYS A 40 16.81 11.37 -28.47
N THR A 41 16.17 10.20 -28.35
CA THR A 41 15.11 9.78 -29.28
C THR A 41 13.71 9.97 -28.70
N GLY A 42 13.58 10.08 -27.39
CA GLY A 42 12.30 10.11 -26.69
C GLY A 42 11.58 8.75 -26.65
N GLU A 43 12.22 7.68 -27.15
CA GLU A 43 11.60 6.35 -27.17
C GLU A 43 11.42 5.80 -25.76
N PRO A 44 10.21 5.32 -25.40
CA PRO A 44 9.96 4.73 -24.09
C PRO A 44 10.51 3.31 -24.00
N LEU A 45 11.05 2.98 -22.82
CA LEU A 45 11.43 1.63 -22.43
C LEU A 45 10.67 1.28 -21.14
N ALA A 46 9.93 0.18 -21.16
CA ALA A 46 9.23 -0.32 -19.98
C ALA A 46 10.17 -1.08 -19.04
N LEU A 47 10.10 -0.76 -17.76
CA LEU A 47 10.78 -1.44 -16.67
C LEU A 47 9.74 -2.16 -15.80
N SER A 48 10.09 -3.31 -15.27
CA SER A 48 9.35 -3.94 -14.17
C SER A 48 9.61 -3.19 -12.85
N SER A 49 8.76 -3.42 -11.83
CA SER A 49 8.97 -2.89 -10.48
C SER A 49 10.34 -3.32 -9.91
N GLY A 50 10.75 -4.56 -10.13
CA GLY A 50 12.07 -5.06 -9.72
C GLY A 50 13.23 -4.36 -10.42
N GLU A 51 13.17 -4.14 -11.74
CA GLU A 51 14.18 -3.37 -12.48
C GLU A 51 14.22 -1.91 -12.01
N TYR A 52 13.06 -1.31 -11.81
CA TYR A 52 12.97 0.05 -11.26
C TYR A 52 13.62 0.13 -9.87
N ALA A 53 13.26 -0.75 -8.95
CA ALA A 53 13.84 -0.77 -7.61
C ALA A 53 15.37 -0.93 -7.64
N GLN A 54 15.88 -1.78 -8.53
CA GLN A 54 17.32 -2.01 -8.68
C GLN A 54 18.07 -0.82 -9.28
N PHE A 55 17.49 -0.13 -10.26
CA PHE A 55 18.21 0.85 -11.09
C PHE A 55 17.75 2.30 -10.90
N LYS A 56 16.70 2.59 -10.12
CA LYS A 56 16.11 3.93 -9.95
C LYS A 56 17.14 5.03 -9.70
N ASN A 57 18.19 4.74 -8.91
CA ASN A 57 19.23 5.70 -8.53
C ASN A 57 20.34 5.85 -9.59
N SER A 58 20.39 4.99 -10.61
CA SER A 58 21.40 5.02 -11.68
C SER A 58 20.84 5.46 -13.03
N ILE A 59 19.51 5.53 -13.17
CA ILE A 59 18.85 5.98 -14.39
C ILE A 59 19.23 7.43 -14.64
N GLY A 60 19.78 7.67 -15.83
CA GLY A 60 20.23 8.99 -16.25
C GLY A 60 21.65 9.36 -15.82
N GLU A 61 22.27 8.61 -14.92
CA GLU A 61 23.58 8.89 -14.36
C GLU A 61 24.66 7.95 -14.93
N TYR A 62 24.49 6.64 -14.74
CA TYR A 62 25.49 5.64 -15.16
C TYR A 62 24.85 4.26 -15.44
N GLY A 63 25.65 3.37 -16.04
CA GLY A 63 25.27 1.98 -16.29
C GLY A 63 24.28 1.79 -17.44
N LYS A 64 23.47 0.72 -17.36
CA LYS A 64 22.55 0.26 -18.42
C LYS A 64 21.58 1.36 -18.89
N TYR A 65 21.15 2.20 -17.98
CA TYR A 65 20.11 3.21 -18.22
C TYR A 65 20.65 4.65 -18.18
N ALA A 66 21.96 4.89 -18.38
CA ALA A 66 22.59 6.22 -18.39
C ALA A 66 22.01 7.18 -19.46
N ASN A 67 21.55 6.62 -20.57
CA ASN A 67 20.95 7.39 -21.66
C ASN A 67 19.42 7.57 -21.55
N TYR A 68 18.83 7.20 -20.43
CA TYR A 68 17.41 7.32 -20.17
C TYR A 68 17.13 8.33 -19.07
N GLU A 69 15.90 8.82 -19.01
CA GLU A 69 15.45 9.75 -17.98
C GLU A 69 14.00 9.48 -17.61
N PHE A 70 13.60 9.98 -16.42
CA PHE A 70 12.20 10.02 -16.04
C PHE A 70 11.55 11.27 -16.62
N ILE A 71 10.35 11.09 -17.18
CA ILE A 71 9.48 12.20 -17.60
C ILE A 71 8.25 12.16 -16.67
N TYR A 72 7.97 13.28 -16.03
CA TYR A 72 6.77 13.43 -15.22
C TYR A 72 5.62 13.94 -16.10
N GLY A 73 4.39 13.73 -15.64
CA GLY A 73 3.20 14.13 -16.37
C GLY A 73 2.27 12.96 -16.71
N PRO A 74 1.10 13.26 -17.32
CA PRO A 74 0.07 12.26 -17.63
C PRO A 74 0.56 11.12 -18.53
N ASP A 75 1.40 11.44 -19.53
CA ASP A 75 1.98 10.47 -20.48
C ASP A 75 3.43 10.12 -20.12
N GLY A 76 3.84 10.37 -18.88
CA GLY A 76 5.22 10.22 -18.42
C GLY A 76 5.52 8.82 -17.87
N SER A 77 6.59 8.75 -17.10
CA SER A 77 7.16 7.49 -16.58
C SER A 77 6.18 6.65 -15.74
N PHE A 78 5.28 7.30 -15.05
CA PHE A 78 4.29 6.65 -14.16
C PHE A 78 2.87 6.70 -14.73
N GLN A 79 2.70 6.79 -16.07
CA GLN A 79 1.39 6.88 -16.73
C GLN A 79 0.48 5.70 -16.41
N SER A 80 1.01 4.49 -16.25
CA SER A 80 0.24 3.29 -15.90
C SER A 80 -0.15 3.22 -14.41
N PHE A 81 0.37 4.12 -13.59
CA PHE A 81 0.00 4.28 -12.17
C PHE A 81 -1.08 5.33 -11.94
N ARG A 82 -1.68 5.89 -12.99
CA ARG A 82 -2.70 6.94 -12.97
C ARG A 82 -3.93 6.54 -13.77
N ASP A 83 -5.08 7.15 -13.43
CA ASP A 83 -6.31 6.95 -14.20
C ASP A 83 -6.20 7.55 -15.60
N LYS A 84 -6.63 6.79 -16.61
CA LYS A 84 -6.77 7.22 -18.01
C LYS A 84 -8.04 8.03 -18.27
N ASN A 85 -8.83 8.33 -17.22
CA ASN A 85 -10.10 9.04 -17.32
C ASN A 85 -11.08 8.42 -18.34
N ILE A 86 -11.20 7.11 -18.28
CA ILE A 86 -12.10 6.34 -19.16
C ILE A 86 -13.52 6.88 -19.02
N ARG A 87 -14.11 7.30 -20.14
CA ARG A 87 -15.47 7.84 -20.17
C ARG A 87 -16.48 6.78 -19.73
N PHE A 88 -17.54 7.20 -19.03
CA PHE A 88 -18.53 6.29 -18.44
C PHE A 88 -19.11 5.29 -19.46
N TYR A 89 -19.46 5.72 -20.70
CA TYR A 89 -19.99 4.82 -21.71
C TYR A 89 -18.99 3.73 -22.13
N LYS A 90 -17.67 4.03 -22.16
CA LYS A 90 -16.63 3.04 -22.49
C LYS A 90 -16.52 1.97 -21.39
N ARG A 91 -16.72 2.36 -20.12
CA ARG A 91 -16.80 1.41 -19.01
C ARG A 91 -17.98 0.45 -19.16
N LEU A 92 -19.13 0.90 -19.70
CA LEU A 92 -20.27 0.03 -20.02
C LEU A 92 -19.95 -1.01 -21.10
N PHE A 93 -18.96 -0.73 -21.95
CA PHE A 93 -18.43 -1.68 -22.94
C PHE A 93 -17.20 -2.47 -22.45
N GLY A 94 -16.93 -2.46 -21.16
CA GLY A 94 -15.88 -3.28 -20.54
C GLY A 94 -14.48 -2.65 -20.48
N GLU A 95 -14.30 -1.38 -20.90
CA GLU A 95 -13.02 -0.70 -20.68
C GLU A 95 -12.80 -0.45 -19.18
N THR A 96 -11.61 -0.81 -18.67
CA THR A 96 -11.20 -0.64 -17.28
C THR A 96 -9.87 0.10 -17.20
N GLU A 97 -9.57 0.71 -16.03
CA GLU A 97 -8.30 1.36 -15.78
C GLU A 97 -7.16 0.32 -15.71
N ASP A 98 -5.93 0.77 -15.87
CA ASP A 98 -4.77 -0.15 -15.91
C ASP A 98 -4.62 -0.92 -14.61
N PHE A 99 -4.86 -0.33 -13.46
CA PHE A 99 -4.83 -1.03 -12.18
C PHE A 99 -5.79 -2.23 -12.12
N GLU A 100 -7.01 -2.06 -12.65
CA GLU A 100 -7.98 -3.16 -12.72
C GLU A 100 -7.50 -4.28 -13.67
N LYS A 101 -6.88 -3.90 -14.81
CA LYS A 101 -6.30 -4.87 -15.78
C LYS A 101 -5.10 -5.60 -15.21
N ASP A 102 -4.23 -4.89 -14.48
CA ASP A 102 -3.03 -5.48 -13.87
C ASP A 102 -3.42 -6.55 -12.84
N ILE A 103 -4.48 -6.30 -12.06
CA ILE A 103 -5.01 -7.30 -11.12
C ILE A 103 -5.61 -8.48 -11.89
N GLU A 104 -6.45 -8.26 -12.90
CA GLU A 104 -7.00 -9.34 -13.72
C GLU A 104 -5.90 -10.19 -14.36
N ASN A 105 -4.84 -9.54 -14.87
CA ASN A 105 -3.69 -10.22 -15.41
C ASN A 105 -2.97 -11.04 -14.32
N ALA A 106 -2.70 -10.46 -13.15
CA ALA A 106 -2.09 -11.17 -12.03
C ALA A 106 -2.89 -12.43 -11.63
N LEU A 107 -4.22 -12.32 -11.56
CA LEU A 107 -5.12 -13.42 -11.22
C LEU A 107 -5.15 -14.55 -12.25
N SER A 108 -4.60 -14.35 -13.45
CA SER A 108 -4.42 -15.40 -14.46
C SER A 108 -3.25 -16.34 -14.18
N TYR A 109 -2.35 -15.95 -13.25
CA TYR A 109 -1.20 -16.75 -12.82
C TYR A 109 -1.50 -17.53 -11.52
N PRO A 110 -0.68 -18.55 -11.19
CA PRO A 110 -0.80 -19.26 -9.92
C PRO A 110 -0.67 -18.32 -8.71
N ASP A 111 -1.34 -18.64 -7.62
CA ASP A 111 -1.41 -17.85 -6.40
C ASP A 111 -0.05 -17.39 -5.84
N PHE A 112 0.98 -18.24 -5.92
CA PHE A 112 2.32 -17.95 -5.42
C PHE A 112 3.09 -16.95 -6.28
N ASP A 113 2.63 -16.66 -7.50
CA ASP A 113 3.28 -15.71 -8.39
C ASP A 113 2.82 -14.27 -8.17
N TRP A 114 1.56 -14.07 -7.72
CA TRP A 114 1.01 -12.74 -7.56
C TRP A 114 0.74 -12.32 -6.10
N LYS A 115 0.59 -13.27 -5.17
CA LYS A 115 0.38 -12.94 -3.76
C LYS A 115 1.65 -12.37 -3.15
N GLY A 116 1.58 -11.11 -2.74
CA GLY A 116 2.65 -10.46 -2.02
C GLY A 116 2.82 -11.00 -0.58
N PRO A 117 3.90 -10.64 0.10
CA PRO A 117 4.22 -11.16 1.42
C PRO A 117 3.17 -10.81 2.48
N SER A 118 2.47 -9.69 2.36
CA SER A 118 1.40 -9.28 3.29
C SER A 118 0.02 -9.81 2.92
N TRP A 119 -0.14 -10.60 1.85
CA TRP A 119 -1.44 -11.10 1.41
C TRP A 119 -2.21 -11.81 2.53
N ASN A 120 -1.57 -12.69 3.28
CA ASN A 120 -2.24 -13.45 4.35
C ASN A 120 -2.73 -12.54 5.48
N CYS A 121 -1.96 -11.50 5.83
CA CYS A 121 -2.35 -10.50 6.82
C CYS A 121 -3.52 -9.66 6.30
N PHE A 122 -3.48 -9.25 5.03
CA PHE A 122 -4.58 -8.54 4.37
C PHE A 122 -5.86 -9.38 4.32
N TYR A 123 -5.77 -10.64 3.88
CA TYR A 123 -6.88 -11.59 3.90
C TYR A 123 -7.49 -11.74 5.30
N HIS A 124 -6.64 -11.91 6.33
CA HIS A 124 -7.07 -12.00 7.72
C HIS A 124 -7.85 -10.76 8.16
N ALA A 125 -7.33 -9.56 7.84
CA ALA A 125 -7.98 -8.30 8.17
C ALA A 125 -9.35 -8.18 7.47
N VAL A 126 -9.44 -8.54 6.18
CA VAL A 126 -10.70 -8.54 5.42
C VAL A 126 -11.69 -9.56 5.99
N PHE A 127 -11.25 -10.81 6.24
CA PHE A 127 -12.09 -11.88 6.78
C PHE A 127 -12.72 -11.49 8.12
N ASN A 128 -11.94 -10.87 8.99
CA ASN A 128 -12.38 -10.45 10.31
C ASN A 128 -13.05 -9.06 10.33
N LYS A 129 -13.23 -8.43 9.15
CA LYS A 129 -13.80 -7.08 9.00
C LYS A 129 -13.07 -6.01 9.80
N ARG A 130 -11.74 -6.14 9.91
CA ARG A 130 -10.89 -5.13 10.53
C ARG A 130 -10.92 -3.84 9.71
N PRO A 131 -10.83 -2.66 10.34
CA PRO A 131 -10.61 -1.41 9.61
C PRO A 131 -9.26 -1.45 8.88
N ILE A 132 -9.30 -1.15 7.57
CA ILE A 132 -8.14 -1.22 6.68
C ILE A 132 -7.92 0.13 6.03
N SER A 133 -6.68 0.61 6.05
CA SER A 133 -6.21 1.71 5.22
C SER A 133 -5.31 1.16 4.12
N LEU A 134 -5.54 1.57 2.88
CA LEU A 134 -4.59 1.34 1.79
C LEU A 134 -3.83 2.65 1.53
N ILE A 135 -2.51 2.60 1.68
CA ILE A 135 -1.60 3.73 1.54
C ILE A 135 -0.56 3.34 0.49
N THR A 136 -0.76 3.74 -0.75
CA THR A 136 0.04 3.28 -1.90
C THR A 136 0.63 4.44 -2.68
N ALA A 137 1.80 4.24 -3.28
CA ALA A 137 2.44 5.19 -4.18
C ALA A 137 1.65 5.51 -5.47
N ARG A 138 0.59 4.75 -5.75
CA ARG A 138 -0.23 4.95 -6.96
C ARG A 138 -0.90 6.32 -7.00
N GLY A 139 -1.09 6.84 -8.22
CA GLY A 139 -1.82 8.09 -8.49
C GLY A 139 -3.24 7.86 -9.00
N HIS A 140 -3.76 6.63 -8.95
CA HIS A 140 -5.16 6.34 -9.28
C HIS A 140 -6.12 6.99 -8.28
N ARG A 141 -7.36 7.23 -8.68
CA ARG A 141 -8.41 7.66 -7.74
C ARG A 141 -8.71 6.57 -6.71
N PRO A 142 -9.09 6.94 -5.49
CA PRO A 142 -9.53 5.96 -4.48
C PRO A 142 -10.59 4.98 -5.00
N SER A 143 -11.54 5.46 -5.82
CA SER A 143 -12.57 4.61 -6.44
C SER A 143 -12.00 3.57 -7.41
N THR A 144 -10.89 3.84 -8.08
CA THR A 144 -10.20 2.89 -8.96
C THR A 144 -9.50 1.83 -8.14
N ILE A 145 -8.86 2.20 -7.02
CA ILE A 145 -8.28 1.26 -6.08
C ILE A 145 -9.36 0.30 -5.54
N VAL A 146 -10.51 0.83 -5.13
CA VAL A 146 -11.64 0.00 -4.66
C VAL A 146 -12.07 -1.00 -5.73
N ARG A 147 -12.22 -0.58 -7.00
CA ARG A 147 -12.63 -1.49 -8.08
C ARG A 147 -11.59 -2.56 -8.36
N GLY A 148 -10.30 -2.20 -8.34
CA GLY A 148 -9.23 -3.18 -8.50
C GLY A 148 -9.27 -4.22 -7.38
N VAL A 149 -9.32 -3.80 -6.12
CA VAL A 149 -9.41 -4.73 -4.97
C VAL A 149 -10.70 -5.58 -5.04
N GLN A 150 -11.79 -5.03 -5.57
CA GLN A 150 -13.04 -5.78 -5.76
C GLN A 150 -12.84 -7.00 -6.69
N ARG A 151 -11.88 -6.97 -7.64
CA ARG A 151 -11.58 -8.13 -8.49
C ARG A 151 -11.18 -9.35 -7.67
N PHE A 152 -10.38 -9.17 -6.60
CA PHE A 152 -10.07 -10.29 -5.70
C PHE A 152 -11.31 -10.88 -5.03
N VAL A 153 -12.33 -10.06 -4.74
CA VAL A 153 -13.60 -10.55 -4.18
C VAL A 153 -14.42 -11.28 -5.24
N ASP A 154 -14.51 -10.71 -6.43
CA ASP A 154 -15.29 -11.25 -7.56
C ASP A 154 -14.75 -12.62 -8.01
N HIS A 155 -13.43 -12.81 -7.94
CA HIS A 155 -12.75 -14.08 -8.22
C HIS A 155 -12.67 -15.03 -7.00
N GLY A 156 -13.23 -14.65 -5.83
CA GLY A 156 -13.29 -15.49 -4.64
C GLY A 156 -11.99 -15.58 -3.83
N PHE A 157 -10.97 -14.78 -4.14
CA PHE A 157 -9.72 -14.71 -3.37
C PHE A 157 -9.89 -13.96 -2.05
N LEU A 158 -10.80 -13.00 -2.00
CA LEU A 158 -11.21 -12.34 -0.75
C LEU A 158 -12.65 -12.69 -0.41
N PRO A 159 -12.96 -12.91 0.88
CA PRO A 159 -14.30 -13.36 1.30
C PRO A 159 -15.35 -12.24 1.30
N ASN A 160 -14.92 -10.99 1.30
CA ASN A 160 -15.77 -9.80 1.38
C ASN A 160 -15.00 -8.58 0.83
N THR A 161 -15.73 -7.52 0.49
CA THR A 161 -15.13 -6.20 0.30
C THR A 161 -14.48 -5.74 1.62
N PRO A 162 -13.25 -5.19 1.59
CA PRO A 162 -12.56 -4.69 2.78
C PRO A 162 -13.38 -3.61 3.52
N ASN A 163 -13.28 -3.60 4.84
CA ASN A 163 -13.83 -2.52 5.67
C ASN A 163 -12.87 -1.32 5.63
N TYR A 164 -12.94 -0.52 4.57
CA TYR A 164 -12.06 0.62 4.40
C TYR A 164 -12.25 1.67 5.51
N LEU A 165 -11.13 1.98 6.17
CA LEU A 165 -10.99 3.15 7.02
C LEU A 165 -10.62 4.35 6.16
N SER A 166 -9.58 4.21 5.36
CA SER A 166 -9.06 5.23 4.46
C SER A 166 -8.46 4.62 3.18
N LEU A 167 -8.35 5.45 2.16
CA LEU A 167 -7.74 5.12 0.87
C LEU A 167 -6.86 6.31 0.47
N PHE A 168 -5.56 6.13 0.52
CA PHE A 168 -4.56 7.15 0.19
C PHE A 168 -3.63 6.66 -0.93
N PRO A 169 -4.05 6.74 -2.20
CA PRO A 169 -3.13 6.69 -3.34
C PRO A 169 -2.38 8.02 -3.38
N VAL A 170 -1.22 8.08 -2.73
CA VAL A 170 -0.57 9.34 -2.35
C VAL A 170 -0.05 10.17 -3.52
N SER A 171 0.18 9.57 -4.70
CA SER A 171 0.49 10.33 -5.91
C SER A 171 -0.75 10.83 -6.68
N ASN A 172 -1.96 10.58 -6.17
CA ASN A 172 -3.17 11.16 -6.72
C ASN A 172 -3.31 12.62 -6.29
N GLU A 173 -3.67 13.52 -7.23
CA GLU A 173 -3.78 14.96 -7.00
C GLU A 173 -4.74 15.30 -5.83
N GLU A 174 -5.96 14.76 -5.84
CA GLU A 174 -6.95 15.03 -4.79
C GLU A 174 -6.48 14.51 -3.43
N THR A 175 -5.81 13.35 -3.41
CA THR A 175 -5.23 12.77 -2.20
C THR A 175 -4.11 13.66 -1.67
N GLN A 176 -3.18 14.07 -2.52
CA GLN A 176 -2.07 14.94 -2.13
C GLN A 176 -2.59 16.28 -1.59
N MET A 177 -3.53 16.91 -2.31
CA MET A 177 -4.20 18.14 -1.85
C MET A 177 -4.83 17.97 -0.46
N SER A 178 -5.46 16.83 -0.19
CA SER A 178 -6.07 16.56 1.11
C SER A 178 -5.06 16.36 2.24
N LEU A 179 -3.85 15.89 1.92
CA LEU A 179 -2.79 15.61 2.89
C LEU A 179 -1.92 16.84 3.16
N THR A 180 -1.63 17.65 2.14
CA THR A 180 -0.62 18.73 2.21
C THR A 180 -1.19 20.13 1.99
N GLY A 181 -2.41 20.25 1.48
CA GLY A 181 -3.03 21.51 1.06
C GLY A 181 -2.58 21.98 -0.34
N SER A 182 -1.68 21.28 -1.00
CA SER A 182 -1.18 21.60 -2.36
C SER A 182 -0.94 20.32 -3.17
N TYR A 183 -0.85 20.47 -4.48
CA TYR A 183 -0.36 19.40 -5.37
C TYR A 183 0.98 19.83 -5.97
N GLU A 184 1.95 18.96 -5.91
CA GLU A 184 3.25 19.13 -6.54
C GLU A 184 3.68 17.80 -7.14
N GLU A 185 4.06 17.80 -8.40
CA GLU A 185 4.52 16.61 -9.10
C GLU A 185 5.95 16.26 -8.66
N GLY A 186 6.21 14.97 -8.40
CA GLY A 186 7.54 14.52 -7.96
C GLY A 186 7.82 14.70 -6.47
N VAL A 187 6.80 15.00 -5.65
CA VAL A 187 6.93 15.00 -4.18
C VAL A 187 7.38 13.64 -3.68
N ASP A 188 8.19 13.64 -2.65
CA ASP A 188 8.64 12.43 -1.96
C ASP A 188 7.45 11.58 -1.46
N VAL A 189 7.29 10.43 -2.11
CA VAL A 189 6.24 9.46 -1.81
C VAL A 189 6.29 8.98 -0.35
N ALA A 190 7.50 8.78 0.20
CA ALA A 190 7.64 8.32 1.57
C ALA A 190 7.13 9.37 2.57
N ARG A 191 7.37 10.65 2.29
CA ARG A 191 6.80 11.75 3.08
C ARG A 191 5.28 11.81 3.01
N LEU A 192 4.70 11.61 1.83
CA LEU A 192 3.24 11.54 1.66
C LEU A 192 2.64 10.34 2.39
N LYS A 193 3.32 9.20 2.40
CA LYS A 193 2.89 8.03 3.19
C LYS A 193 2.90 8.32 4.70
N GLN A 194 3.88 9.05 5.23
CA GLN A 194 3.87 9.51 6.64
C GLN A 194 2.59 10.26 6.97
N LEU A 195 2.26 11.28 6.17
CA LEU A 195 1.05 12.09 6.36
C LEU A 195 -0.23 11.24 6.28
N ALA A 196 -0.28 10.29 5.34
CA ALA A 196 -1.41 9.39 5.18
C ALA A 196 -1.59 8.44 6.38
N ILE A 197 -0.49 7.98 7.00
CA ILE A 197 -0.52 7.18 8.24
C ILE A 197 -1.16 8.00 9.37
N ARG A 198 -0.66 9.22 9.62
CA ARG A 198 -1.20 10.12 10.64
C ARG A 198 -2.69 10.37 10.42
N LYS A 199 -3.07 10.70 9.18
CA LYS A 199 -4.47 10.94 8.81
C LYS A 199 -5.33 9.69 9.00
N SER A 200 -4.80 8.49 8.76
CA SER A 200 -5.52 7.23 9.02
C SER A 200 -5.75 6.99 10.51
N VAL A 201 -4.79 7.35 11.38
CA VAL A 201 -4.97 7.27 12.84
C VAL A 201 -6.04 8.27 13.32
N GLU A 202 -6.01 9.51 12.82
CA GLU A 202 -7.06 10.51 13.10
C GLU A 202 -8.45 10.01 12.70
N GLN A 203 -8.59 9.49 11.48
CA GLN A 203 -9.87 8.93 10.98
C GLN A 203 -10.32 7.70 11.79
N ALA A 204 -9.38 6.92 12.33
CA ALA A 204 -9.73 5.81 13.21
C ALA A 204 -10.39 6.32 14.50
N PHE A 205 -9.86 7.37 15.12
CA PHE A 205 -10.46 7.99 16.28
C PHE A 205 -11.78 8.67 15.96
N GLU A 206 -11.88 9.40 14.85
CA GLU A 206 -13.13 10.02 14.40
C GLU A 206 -14.25 8.97 14.21
N LYS A 207 -13.94 7.83 13.60
CA LYS A 207 -14.93 6.82 13.24
C LYS A 207 -15.26 5.84 14.36
N TYR A 208 -14.29 5.50 15.21
CA TYR A 208 -14.41 4.44 16.21
C TYR A 208 -14.26 4.92 17.64
N GLY A 209 -14.00 6.21 17.85
CA GLY A 209 -13.74 6.82 19.15
C GLY A 209 -12.30 6.62 19.62
N GLU A 210 -11.88 7.42 20.57
CA GLU A 210 -10.59 7.27 21.23
C GLU A 210 -10.64 6.09 22.22
N ASN A 211 -9.61 5.26 22.18
CA ASN A 211 -9.45 4.15 23.10
C ASN A 211 -7.96 3.82 23.31
N PRO A 212 -7.45 3.74 24.54
CA PRO A 212 -6.04 3.46 24.81
C PRO A 212 -5.58 2.06 24.37
N TYR A 213 -6.49 1.18 24.07
CA TYR A 213 -6.19 -0.20 23.65
C TYR A 213 -6.27 -0.39 22.13
N HIS A 214 -6.38 0.69 21.37
CA HIS A 214 -6.26 0.62 19.91
C HIS A 214 -4.84 0.23 19.50
N ARG A 215 -4.76 -0.50 18.39
CA ARG A 215 -3.52 -1.04 17.83
C ARG A 215 -3.47 -0.64 16.35
N PHE A 216 -2.36 -0.05 15.94
CA PHE A 216 -2.14 0.44 14.58
C PHE A 216 -0.91 -0.24 13.99
N GLY A 217 -1.01 -0.77 12.79
CA GLY A 217 0.14 -1.38 12.13
C GLY A 217 0.17 -1.08 10.64
N MET A 218 1.35 -0.70 10.15
CA MET A 218 1.63 -0.45 8.73
C MET A 218 2.58 -1.50 8.19
N SER A 219 2.25 -2.07 7.03
CA SER A 219 3.09 -2.99 6.28
C SER A 219 3.57 -2.34 4.98
N ASP A 220 4.88 -2.42 4.73
CA ASP A 220 5.54 -1.89 3.53
C ASP A 220 6.77 -2.75 3.21
N ASP A 221 7.17 -2.83 1.93
CA ASP A 221 8.32 -3.60 1.45
C ASP A 221 9.55 -2.72 1.10
N ASP A 222 9.35 -1.42 0.82
CA ASP A 222 10.43 -0.50 0.46
C ASP A 222 11.18 0.00 1.71
N PRO A 223 12.50 -0.28 1.83
CA PRO A 223 13.32 0.18 2.96
C PRO A 223 13.30 1.69 3.18
N GLN A 224 13.21 2.50 2.12
CA GLN A 224 13.17 3.96 2.23
C GLN A 224 11.84 4.43 2.86
N ASN A 225 10.73 3.80 2.47
CA ASN A 225 9.44 4.07 3.11
C ASN A 225 9.46 3.64 4.58
N LEU A 226 10.05 2.47 4.88
CA LEU A 226 10.08 1.91 6.23
C LEU A 226 10.77 2.83 7.25
N GLU A 227 11.84 3.53 6.87
CA GLU A 227 12.49 4.51 7.77
C GLU A 227 11.52 5.60 8.19
N LEU A 228 10.87 6.26 7.25
CA LEU A 228 9.92 7.33 7.52
C LEU A 228 8.63 6.82 8.20
N ILE A 229 8.19 5.61 7.90
CA ILE A 229 7.07 4.96 8.58
C ILE A 229 7.40 4.74 10.07
N ILE A 230 8.61 4.25 10.38
CA ILE A 230 9.07 4.06 11.76
C ILE A 230 9.11 5.40 12.51
N GLU A 231 9.64 6.45 11.88
CA GLU A 231 9.68 7.80 12.45
C GLU A 231 8.27 8.30 12.78
N GLU A 232 7.31 8.15 11.86
CA GLU A 232 5.93 8.58 12.08
C GLU A 232 5.26 7.77 13.20
N MET A 233 5.42 6.44 13.19
CA MET A 233 4.87 5.58 14.24
C MET A 233 5.49 5.90 15.61
N ALA A 234 6.76 6.28 15.67
CA ALA A 234 7.43 6.71 16.90
C ALA A 234 6.91 8.09 17.37
N SER A 235 6.64 9.02 16.45
CA SER A 235 6.01 10.30 16.76
C SER A 235 4.61 10.09 17.33
N LEU A 236 3.78 9.30 16.65
CA LEU A 236 2.44 8.93 17.12
C LEU A 236 2.48 8.22 18.48
N LYS A 237 3.47 7.35 18.72
CA LYS A 237 3.64 6.68 20.03
C LYS A 237 3.93 7.66 21.16
N LYS A 238 4.69 8.73 20.91
CA LYS A 238 4.92 9.79 21.90
C LYS A 238 3.66 10.58 22.21
N GLU A 239 2.85 10.87 21.19
CA GLU A 239 1.58 11.60 21.33
C GLU A 239 0.49 10.74 21.99
N LEU A 240 0.47 9.44 21.68
CA LEU A 240 -0.54 8.45 22.06
C LEU A 240 0.11 7.28 22.82
N PRO A 241 0.70 7.50 24.00
CA PRO A 241 1.59 6.53 24.66
C PRO A 241 0.90 5.23 25.07
N GLN A 242 -0.41 5.22 25.23
CA GLN A 242 -1.18 4.04 25.61
C GLN A 242 -1.52 3.14 24.41
N ASN A 243 -1.58 3.69 23.20
CA ASN A 243 -1.85 2.94 21.98
C ASN A 243 -0.62 2.12 21.55
N SER A 244 -0.84 1.02 20.87
CA SER A 244 0.24 0.20 20.32
C SER A 244 0.45 0.51 18.84
N PHE A 245 1.70 0.64 18.44
CA PHE A 245 2.12 0.92 17.07
C PHE A 245 3.09 -0.13 16.57
N PHE A 246 2.90 -0.58 15.33
CA PHE A 246 3.69 -1.65 14.72
C PHE A 246 4.08 -1.27 13.30
N VAL A 247 5.28 -1.65 12.91
CA VAL A 247 5.74 -1.63 11.51
C VAL A 247 6.05 -3.06 11.09
N ILE A 248 5.57 -3.47 9.93
CA ILE A 248 5.76 -4.79 9.38
C ILE A 248 6.58 -4.62 8.10
N SER A 249 7.86 -4.96 8.19
CA SER A 249 8.76 -5.01 7.05
C SER A 249 8.61 -6.32 6.32
N THR A 250 8.41 -6.26 5.00
CA THR A 250 8.33 -7.44 4.13
C THR A 250 9.45 -7.50 3.10
N HIS A 251 10.45 -6.64 3.27
CA HIS A 251 11.62 -6.58 2.39
C HIS A 251 12.45 -7.87 2.42
N GLY A 252 12.96 -8.28 1.24
CA GLY A 252 13.88 -9.42 1.13
C GLY A 252 13.26 -10.79 1.41
N GLY A 253 11.93 -10.92 1.30
CA GLY A 253 11.21 -12.19 1.47
C GLY A 253 11.07 -12.65 2.92
N SER A 254 11.50 -11.84 3.89
CA SER A 254 11.28 -12.06 5.32
C SER A 254 10.22 -11.10 5.84
N MET A 255 9.41 -11.55 6.79
CA MET A 255 8.45 -10.69 7.47
C MET A 255 8.95 -10.42 8.89
N VAL A 256 9.21 -9.15 9.18
CA VAL A 256 9.63 -8.68 10.51
C VAL A 256 8.58 -7.71 11.03
N LYS A 257 7.99 -8.04 12.15
CA LYS A 257 7.12 -7.13 12.89
C LYS A 257 7.95 -6.40 13.94
N ARG A 258 7.96 -5.08 13.86
CA ARG A 258 8.58 -4.18 14.81
C ARG A 258 7.53 -3.50 15.65
N GLU A 259 7.53 -3.70 16.95
CA GLU A 259 6.72 -2.93 17.89
C GLU A 259 7.47 -1.66 18.29
N ILE A 260 6.77 -0.53 18.24
CA ILE A 260 7.32 0.81 18.51
C ILE A 260 6.99 1.22 19.93
N PHE A 261 8.02 1.49 20.72
CA PHE A 261 7.92 2.07 22.06
C PHE A 261 8.42 3.51 22.02
N SER A 262 8.30 4.24 23.13
CA SER A 262 8.67 5.66 23.19
C SER A 262 10.17 5.92 23.06
N ASP A 263 10.99 4.94 23.43
CA ASP A 263 12.46 5.03 23.56
C ASP A 263 13.22 3.92 22.85
N HIS A 264 12.52 2.87 22.40
CA HIS A 264 13.12 1.73 21.71
C HIS A 264 12.12 1.02 20.79
N THR A 265 12.60 0.02 20.05
CA THR A 265 11.78 -0.89 19.24
C THR A 265 12.10 -2.33 19.56
N ILE A 266 11.13 -3.22 19.42
CA ILE A 266 11.31 -4.67 19.59
C ILE A 266 10.91 -5.37 18.29
N ASP A 267 11.86 -6.10 17.71
CA ASP A 267 11.66 -6.86 16.49
C ASP A 267 11.25 -8.31 16.81
N SER A 268 10.28 -8.80 16.07
CA SER A 268 9.85 -10.20 16.07
C SER A 268 9.87 -10.72 14.65
N VAL A 269 10.74 -11.67 14.36
CA VAL A 269 10.72 -12.38 13.06
C VAL A 269 9.53 -13.32 13.04
N ILE A 270 8.78 -13.29 11.96
CA ILE A 270 7.62 -14.16 11.76
C ILE A 270 8.03 -15.28 10.78
N PRO A 271 8.34 -16.48 11.29
CA PRO A 271 9.00 -17.51 10.51
C PRO A 271 8.11 -18.27 9.56
N ASP A 272 6.78 -18.22 9.71
CA ASP A 272 5.87 -19.05 8.92
C ASP A 272 4.62 -18.30 8.44
N ARG A 273 4.14 -18.68 7.25
CA ARG A 273 2.91 -18.15 6.64
C ARG A 273 1.65 -18.35 7.52
N ALA A 274 1.61 -19.39 8.34
CA ALA A 274 0.49 -19.67 9.24
C ALA A 274 0.39 -18.67 10.38
N GLU A 275 1.50 -18.15 10.90
CA GLU A 275 1.53 -17.17 11.99
C GLU A 275 1.27 -15.73 11.52
N GLN A 276 1.38 -15.48 10.22
CA GLN A 276 1.12 -14.18 9.61
C GLN A 276 -0.37 -13.74 9.72
N LEU A 277 -1.26 -14.67 10.00
CA LEU A 277 -2.71 -14.42 9.98
C LEU A 277 -3.20 -13.48 11.08
N SER A 278 -2.44 -13.25 12.15
CA SER A 278 -2.85 -12.42 13.29
C SER A 278 -1.70 -11.55 13.80
N LEU A 279 -1.22 -10.65 12.96
CA LEU A 279 -0.06 -9.79 13.29
C LEU A 279 -0.37 -8.65 14.26
N LEU A 280 -1.61 -8.17 14.31
CA LEU A 280 -2.03 -7.05 15.17
C LEU A 280 -2.97 -7.47 16.28
#